data_343bcd71a5cc99b20a5cdb651dbabd16
#
_entry.id   343bcd71a5cc99b20a5cdb651dbabd16
#
_cell.length_a   1.000
_cell.length_b   1.000
_cell.length_c   1.000
_cell.angle_alpha   90.00
_cell.angle_beta   90.00
_cell.angle_gamma   90.00
#
_symmetry.space_group_name_H-M   'P 1'
#
loop_
_entity.id
_entity.type
_entity.pdbx_description
1 polymer ?
#
loop_
_entity_poly.entity_id
_entity_poly.type
_entity_poly.pdbx_seq_one_letter_code
_entity_poly.pdbx_strand_id
1 'polypeptide(L)'
;QAGQTAVITGAASGFGLEFSLQAAQRGLNVVMSDVQADALEAAVQRVRQAGATVLGCHGDIAQSAVVQTLLDRTLEQFGAPHLLFNNAGVAHGGLIWEHTERDWDWVLGVNLRGVAHGVRLFTPHMIKAAQAQPGWQGHIVNTASMAGLVCAPNMGVYNVTKHAVVALTETLQQDLCLVTDQVRASVLCPYFVPTGISHSHRNRPPELRSQGKPTPSQLIAQAMSEKAVSSGKVSASDVAAATFAAIEAQQFYIYSHPNALAPVQTRMEDVLMSRNPSDPFKDRPEIGQRLRAALRGDTPA
;
A
#
# COMPACT_ATOMS: atom_id res chain seq x y z
N GLN A 1 2.57 -17.45 14.55
CA GLN A 1 2.32 -18.76 15.17
C GLN A 1 0.92 -19.22 14.80
N ALA A 2 0.70 -20.54 14.74
CA ALA A 2 -0.61 -21.10 14.43
C ALA A 2 -1.68 -20.58 15.42
N GLY A 3 -2.89 -20.30 14.91
CA GLY A 3 -4.00 -19.76 15.71
C GLY A 3 -3.99 -18.23 15.86
N GLN A 4 -2.91 -17.55 15.48
CA GLN A 4 -2.89 -16.09 15.41
C GLN A 4 -3.79 -15.60 14.26
N THR A 5 -4.17 -14.31 14.26
CA THR A 5 -5.06 -13.72 13.26
C THR A 5 -4.37 -12.61 12.49
N ALA A 6 -4.52 -12.63 11.17
CA ALA A 6 -4.08 -11.59 10.26
C ALA A 6 -5.30 -10.91 9.61
N VAL A 7 -5.33 -9.57 9.62
CA VAL A 7 -6.31 -8.74 8.92
C VAL A 7 -5.62 -8.09 7.72
N ILE A 8 -6.17 -8.25 6.52
CA ILE A 8 -5.59 -7.75 5.28
C ILE A 8 -6.63 -6.95 4.49
N THR A 9 -6.30 -5.69 4.15
CA THR A 9 -7.11 -4.86 3.24
C THR A 9 -6.56 -4.94 1.82
N GLY A 10 -7.43 -4.81 0.81
CA GLY A 10 -7.07 -5.02 -0.60
C GLY A 10 -6.69 -6.48 -0.86
N ALA A 11 -7.42 -7.40 -0.22
CA ALA A 11 -7.05 -8.81 -0.12
C ALA A 11 -7.48 -9.67 -1.32
N ALA A 12 -8.24 -9.12 -2.27
CA ALA A 12 -8.74 -9.87 -3.42
C ALA A 12 -7.68 -10.12 -4.51
N SER A 13 -6.57 -9.39 -4.51
CA SER A 13 -5.54 -9.49 -5.56
C SER A 13 -4.16 -9.02 -5.09
N GLY A 14 -3.16 -9.20 -5.95
CA GLY A 14 -1.80 -8.66 -5.75
C GLY A 14 -1.20 -9.05 -4.41
N PHE A 15 -0.56 -8.09 -3.74
CA PHE A 15 0.09 -8.34 -2.44
C PHE A 15 -0.89 -8.82 -1.37
N GLY A 16 -2.10 -8.24 -1.32
CA GLY A 16 -3.08 -8.61 -0.30
C GLY A 16 -3.51 -10.07 -0.39
N LEU A 17 -3.69 -10.60 -1.59
CA LEU A 17 -3.97 -12.02 -1.79
C LEU A 17 -2.77 -12.89 -1.39
N GLU A 18 -1.55 -12.50 -1.75
CA GLU A 18 -0.34 -13.25 -1.39
C GLU A 18 -0.07 -13.20 0.13
N PHE A 19 -0.32 -12.07 0.79
CA PHE A 19 -0.28 -12.00 2.26
C PHE A 19 -1.28 -12.97 2.88
N SER A 20 -2.50 -13.03 2.33
CA SER A 20 -3.55 -13.93 2.83
C SER A 20 -3.20 -15.39 2.65
N LEU A 21 -2.65 -15.78 1.49
CA LEU A 21 -2.21 -17.16 1.23
C LEU A 21 -1.04 -17.55 2.13
N GLN A 22 -0.06 -16.68 2.30
CA GLN A 22 1.09 -16.96 3.16
C GLN A 22 0.74 -16.94 4.65
N ALA A 23 -0.23 -16.13 5.07
CA ALA A 23 -0.79 -16.22 6.42
C ALA A 23 -1.47 -17.58 6.65
N ALA A 24 -2.27 -18.05 5.69
CA ALA A 24 -2.89 -19.37 5.74
C ALA A 24 -1.85 -20.50 5.86
N GLN A 25 -0.81 -20.48 5.04
CA GLN A 25 0.29 -21.47 5.09
C GLN A 25 1.03 -21.48 6.43
N ARG A 26 1.02 -20.38 7.17
CA ARG A 26 1.59 -20.27 8.51
C ARG A 26 0.61 -20.65 9.63
N GLY A 27 -0.59 -21.12 9.28
CA GLY A 27 -1.64 -21.53 10.20
C GLY A 27 -2.39 -20.39 10.89
N LEU A 28 -2.37 -19.18 10.30
CA LEU A 28 -3.13 -18.04 10.83
C LEU A 28 -4.59 -18.09 10.38
N ASN A 29 -5.48 -17.57 11.22
CA ASN A 29 -6.81 -17.15 10.78
C ASN A 29 -6.66 -15.89 9.91
N VAL A 30 -7.46 -15.75 8.88
CA VAL A 30 -7.32 -14.68 7.90
C VAL A 30 -8.63 -13.90 7.76
N VAL A 31 -8.56 -12.59 8.00
CA VAL A 31 -9.65 -11.66 7.73
C VAL A 31 -9.29 -10.84 6.50
N MET A 32 -10.11 -10.97 5.46
CA MET A 32 -9.87 -10.39 4.13
C MET A 32 -10.89 -9.30 3.83
N SER A 33 -10.44 -8.10 3.49
CA SER A 33 -11.31 -7.00 3.06
C SER A 33 -10.93 -6.50 1.67
N ASP A 34 -11.92 -6.29 0.81
CA ASP A 34 -11.75 -5.70 -0.52
C ASP A 34 -13.04 -5.00 -0.98
N VAL A 35 -12.90 -4.05 -1.90
CA VAL A 35 -14.02 -3.35 -2.52
C VAL A 35 -14.65 -4.13 -3.69
N GLN A 36 -13.97 -5.13 -4.23
CA GLN A 36 -14.44 -5.98 -5.31
C GLN A 36 -15.07 -7.25 -4.76
N ALA A 37 -16.39 -7.31 -4.66
CA ALA A 37 -17.12 -8.41 -4.00
C ALA A 37 -16.81 -9.78 -4.61
N ASP A 38 -16.93 -9.93 -5.94
CA ASP A 38 -16.74 -11.22 -6.62
C ASP A 38 -15.29 -11.71 -6.55
N ALA A 39 -14.33 -10.79 -6.70
CA ALA A 39 -12.92 -11.11 -6.58
C ALA A 39 -12.55 -11.49 -5.13
N LEU A 40 -13.16 -10.83 -4.13
CA LEU A 40 -12.97 -11.15 -2.72
C LEU A 40 -13.51 -12.55 -2.42
N GLU A 41 -14.71 -12.89 -2.89
CA GLU A 41 -15.28 -14.22 -2.68
C GLU A 41 -14.38 -15.32 -3.27
N ALA A 42 -13.92 -15.15 -4.51
CA ALA A 42 -12.99 -16.08 -5.14
C ALA A 42 -11.66 -16.20 -4.35
N ALA A 43 -11.13 -15.08 -3.85
CA ALA A 43 -9.91 -15.06 -3.06
C ALA A 43 -10.10 -15.75 -1.69
N VAL A 44 -11.24 -15.53 -1.03
CA VAL A 44 -11.61 -16.20 0.23
C VAL A 44 -11.62 -17.71 0.06
N GLN A 45 -12.22 -18.21 -1.03
CA GLN A 45 -12.22 -19.66 -1.30
C GLN A 45 -10.82 -20.23 -1.50
N ARG A 46 -9.94 -19.51 -2.21
CA ARG A 46 -8.55 -19.93 -2.40
C ARG A 46 -7.79 -20.01 -1.06
N VAL A 47 -8.00 -19.02 -0.18
CA VAL A 47 -7.32 -18.97 1.13
C VAL A 47 -7.88 -20.05 2.07
N ARG A 48 -9.18 -20.37 2.01
CA ARG A 48 -9.77 -21.52 2.73
C ARG A 48 -9.20 -22.84 2.26
N GLN A 49 -9.01 -23.02 0.95
CA GLN A 49 -8.37 -24.23 0.38
C GLN A 49 -6.92 -24.37 0.82
N ALA A 50 -6.23 -23.26 1.16
CA ALA A 50 -4.91 -23.29 1.77
C ALA A 50 -4.91 -23.64 3.26
N GLY A 51 -6.08 -23.94 3.86
CA GLY A 51 -6.23 -24.46 5.21
C GLY A 51 -6.56 -23.45 6.31
N ALA A 52 -6.77 -22.16 6.00
CA ALA A 52 -7.10 -21.15 7.00
C ALA A 52 -8.60 -21.08 7.31
N THR A 53 -8.93 -20.70 8.55
CA THR A 53 -10.26 -20.13 8.86
C THR A 53 -10.30 -18.69 8.31
N VAL A 54 -11.28 -18.41 7.42
CA VAL A 54 -11.30 -17.13 6.69
C VAL A 54 -12.62 -16.40 6.89
N LEU A 55 -12.52 -15.10 7.21
CA LEU A 55 -13.60 -14.13 7.24
C LEU A 55 -13.46 -13.15 6.08
N GLY A 56 -14.43 -13.09 5.17
CA GLY A 56 -14.50 -12.10 4.10
C GLY A 56 -15.37 -10.89 4.52
N CYS A 57 -14.87 -9.68 4.26
CA CYS A 57 -15.55 -8.42 4.56
C CYS A 57 -15.50 -7.50 3.33
N HIS A 58 -16.58 -7.44 2.55
CA HIS A 58 -16.69 -6.53 1.41
C HIS A 58 -16.90 -5.08 1.88
N GLY A 59 -16.19 -4.14 1.25
CA GLY A 59 -16.41 -2.71 1.46
C GLY A 59 -15.23 -1.83 1.08
N ASP A 60 -15.49 -0.54 1.00
CA ASP A 60 -14.49 0.49 0.68
C ASP A 60 -13.85 1.02 1.97
N ILE A 61 -12.56 0.77 2.15
CA ILE A 61 -11.81 1.20 3.35
C ILE A 61 -11.62 2.72 3.45
N ALA A 62 -11.90 3.48 2.42
CA ALA A 62 -11.99 4.94 2.50
C ALA A 62 -13.12 5.40 3.43
N GLN A 63 -14.10 4.52 3.69
CA GLN A 63 -15.23 4.76 4.60
C GLN A 63 -14.88 4.23 6.00
N SER A 64 -14.80 5.13 6.98
CA SER A 64 -14.48 4.77 8.37
C SER A 64 -15.44 3.72 8.96
N ALA A 65 -16.74 3.79 8.61
CA ALA A 65 -17.74 2.84 9.07
C ALA A 65 -17.48 1.40 8.56
N VAL A 66 -16.95 1.25 7.34
CA VAL A 66 -16.56 -0.05 6.79
C VAL A 66 -15.40 -0.65 7.58
N VAL A 67 -14.39 0.15 7.91
CA VAL A 67 -13.24 -0.32 8.70
C VAL A 67 -13.66 -0.61 10.15
N GLN A 68 -14.63 0.14 10.71
CA GLN A 68 -15.22 -0.19 12.02
C GLN A 68 -15.92 -1.55 11.98
N THR A 69 -16.76 -1.81 10.97
CA THR A 69 -17.41 -3.11 10.79
C THR A 69 -16.38 -4.26 10.63
N LEU A 70 -15.28 -4.01 9.90
CA LEU A 70 -14.19 -4.97 9.75
C LEU A 70 -13.55 -5.31 11.10
N LEU A 71 -13.30 -4.30 11.94
CA LEU A 71 -12.80 -4.47 13.30
C LEU A 71 -13.78 -5.27 14.14
N ASP A 72 -15.06 -4.85 14.20
CA ASP A 72 -16.07 -5.49 15.07
C ASP A 72 -16.22 -6.98 14.75
N ARG A 73 -16.32 -7.33 13.47
CA ARG A 73 -16.37 -8.73 13.02
C ARG A 73 -15.09 -9.50 13.31
N THR A 74 -13.93 -8.85 13.23
CA THR A 74 -12.65 -9.46 13.60
C THR A 74 -12.62 -9.80 15.07
N LEU A 75 -13.00 -8.84 15.94
CA LEU A 75 -13.02 -9.01 17.38
C LEU A 75 -14.02 -10.08 17.83
N GLU A 76 -15.20 -10.10 17.22
CA GLU A 76 -16.25 -11.09 17.52
C GLU A 76 -15.77 -12.52 17.20
N GLN A 77 -15.11 -12.73 16.07
CA GLN A 77 -14.76 -14.06 15.61
C GLN A 77 -13.40 -14.55 16.13
N PHE A 78 -12.42 -13.67 16.27
CA PHE A 78 -11.02 -14.05 16.52
C PHE A 78 -10.35 -13.28 17.67
N GLY A 79 -11.01 -12.27 18.23
CA GLY A 79 -10.37 -11.34 19.16
C GLY A 79 -9.43 -10.35 18.47
N ALA A 80 -8.51 -9.75 19.22
CA ALA A 80 -7.56 -8.79 18.69
C ALA A 80 -6.60 -9.44 17.68
N PRO A 81 -6.43 -8.88 16.47
CA PRO A 81 -5.54 -9.44 15.47
C PRO A 81 -4.07 -9.26 15.86
N HIS A 82 -3.24 -10.23 15.51
CA HIS A 82 -1.79 -10.19 15.69
C HIS A 82 -1.10 -9.46 14.53
N LEU A 83 -1.65 -9.57 13.33
CA LEU A 83 -1.12 -8.89 12.16
C LEU A 83 -2.20 -8.03 11.51
N LEU A 84 -1.85 -6.78 11.19
CA LEU A 84 -2.68 -5.87 10.41
C LEU A 84 -1.91 -5.41 9.17
N PHE A 85 -2.41 -5.74 7.98
CA PHE A 85 -1.88 -5.26 6.71
C PHE A 85 -2.83 -4.21 6.13
N ASN A 86 -2.50 -2.94 6.32
CA ASN A 86 -3.14 -1.82 5.62
C ASN A 86 -2.54 -1.75 4.21
N ASN A 87 -3.05 -2.59 3.31
CA ASN A 87 -2.45 -2.82 2.01
C ASN A 87 -3.27 -2.27 0.84
N ALA A 88 -4.57 -2.09 0.98
CA ALA A 88 -5.40 -1.55 -0.09
C ALA A 88 -4.84 -0.22 -0.61
N GLY A 89 -4.78 -0.08 -1.93
CA GLY A 89 -4.24 1.10 -2.57
C GLY A 89 -4.64 1.22 -4.04
N VAL A 90 -4.63 2.45 -4.52
CA VAL A 90 -4.94 2.81 -5.91
C VAL A 90 -3.84 3.71 -6.46
N ALA A 91 -3.62 3.65 -7.79
CA ALA A 91 -2.69 4.53 -8.49
C ALA A 91 -3.45 5.50 -9.38
N HIS A 92 -2.99 6.74 -9.40
CA HIS A 92 -3.44 7.77 -10.32
C HIS A 92 -2.29 8.73 -10.58
N GLY A 93 -1.89 8.87 -11.83
CA GLY A 93 -0.79 9.72 -12.26
C GLY A 93 -1.28 10.88 -13.11
N GLY A 94 -0.38 11.80 -13.44
CA GLY A 94 -0.61 13.04 -14.17
C GLY A 94 0.18 14.19 -13.54
N LEU A 95 0.22 15.33 -14.22
CA LEU A 95 0.82 16.56 -13.68
C LEU A 95 0.03 17.02 -12.45
N ILE A 96 0.72 17.39 -11.38
CA ILE A 96 0.09 17.61 -10.08
C ILE A 96 -1.03 18.65 -10.09
N TRP A 97 -0.93 19.67 -10.92
CA TRP A 97 -1.94 20.73 -11.05
C TRP A 97 -3.11 20.38 -11.98
N GLU A 98 -3.09 19.22 -12.65
CA GLU A 98 -4.17 18.74 -13.51
C GLU A 98 -5.13 17.79 -12.79
N HIS A 99 -4.79 17.36 -11.57
CA HIS A 99 -5.67 16.52 -10.77
C HIS A 99 -6.87 17.31 -10.27
N THR A 100 -8.05 16.79 -10.53
CA THR A 100 -9.32 17.34 -10.02
C THR A 100 -9.47 17.05 -8.51
N GLU A 101 -10.33 17.81 -7.84
CA GLU A 101 -10.71 17.55 -6.44
C GLU A 101 -11.15 16.09 -6.23
N ARG A 102 -11.91 15.52 -7.17
CA ARG A 102 -12.33 14.11 -7.13
C ARG A 102 -11.16 13.13 -7.23
N ASP A 103 -10.10 13.48 -7.94
CA ASP A 103 -8.89 12.65 -8.02
C ASP A 103 -8.19 12.65 -6.65
N TRP A 104 -8.07 13.83 -6.04
CA TRP A 104 -7.52 13.97 -4.69
C TRP A 104 -8.35 13.20 -3.66
N ASP A 105 -9.67 13.36 -3.65
CA ASP A 105 -10.55 12.68 -2.70
C ASP A 105 -10.47 11.17 -2.81
N TRP A 106 -10.47 10.64 -4.03
CA TRP A 106 -10.35 9.20 -4.25
C TRP A 106 -9.02 8.64 -3.76
N VAL A 107 -7.90 9.23 -4.21
CA VAL A 107 -6.58 8.66 -3.91
C VAL A 107 -6.20 8.88 -2.44
N LEU A 108 -6.50 10.05 -1.86
CA LEU A 108 -6.34 10.29 -0.42
C LEU A 108 -7.26 9.38 0.41
N GLY A 109 -8.50 9.19 -0.04
CA GLY A 109 -9.47 8.33 0.62
C GLY A 109 -8.96 6.92 0.82
N VAL A 110 -8.50 6.29 -0.26
CA VAL A 110 -8.01 4.90 -0.21
C VAL A 110 -6.60 4.83 0.39
N ASN A 111 -5.64 5.55 -0.18
CA ASN A 111 -4.22 5.35 0.14
C ASN A 111 -3.80 5.87 1.51
N LEU A 112 -4.46 6.94 2.00
CA LEU A 112 -4.09 7.57 3.28
C LEU A 112 -5.16 7.38 4.34
N ARG A 113 -6.41 7.81 4.09
CA ARG A 113 -7.48 7.70 5.09
C ARG A 113 -7.77 6.23 5.44
N GLY A 114 -7.76 5.33 4.43
CA GLY A 114 -7.93 3.89 4.67
C GLY A 114 -6.86 3.32 5.60
N VAL A 115 -5.59 3.68 5.40
CA VAL A 115 -4.49 3.31 6.31
C VAL A 115 -4.70 3.92 7.70
N ALA A 116 -5.04 5.22 7.77
CA ALA A 116 -5.29 5.92 9.03
C ALA A 116 -6.47 5.31 9.81
N HIS A 117 -7.55 4.88 9.12
CA HIS A 117 -8.66 4.18 9.75
C HIS A 117 -8.22 2.83 10.34
N GLY A 118 -7.45 2.04 9.59
CA GLY A 118 -6.88 0.79 10.09
C GLY A 118 -6.03 1.01 11.34
N VAL A 119 -5.07 1.92 11.29
CA VAL A 119 -4.21 2.27 12.43
C VAL A 119 -5.04 2.73 13.62
N ARG A 120 -5.92 3.72 13.43
CA ARG A 120 -6.71 4.32 14.53
C ARG A 120 -7.64 3.32 15.21
N LEU A 121 -8.25 2.42 14.44
CA LEU A 121 -9.26 1.51 14.97
C LEU A 121 -8.65 0.23 15.56
N PHE A 122 -7.66 -0.36 14.92
CA PHE A 122 -7.09 -1.64 15.35
C PHE A 122 -6.01 -1.51 16.43
N THR A 123 -5.16 -0.48 16.35
CA THR A 123 -4.00 -0.35 17.26
C THR A 123 -4.38 -0.36 18.74
N PRO A 124 -5.44 0.34 19.23
CA PRO A 124 -5.83 0.30 20.63
C PRO A 124 -6.21 -1.11 21.12
N HIS A 125 -6.84 -1.92 20.27
CA HIS A 125 -7.20 -3.30 20.60
C HIS A 125 -5.98 -4.21 20.66
N MET A 126 -5.00 -4.01 19.76
CA MET A 126 -3.73 -4.74 19.78
C MET A 126 -2.91 -4.41 21.05
N ILE A 127 -2.82 -3.12 21.41
CA ILE A 127 -2.16 -2.70 22.66
C ILE A 127 -2.85 -3.29 23.89
N LYS A 128 -4.19 -3.26 23.93
CA LYS A 128 -4.95 -3.85 25.05
C LYS A 128 -4.71 -5.36 25.17
N ALA A 129 -4.66 -6.09 24.05
CA ALA A 129 -4.36 -7.52 24.06
C ALA A 129 -2.92 -7.78 24.55
N ALA A 130 -1.96 -7.00 24.12
CA ALA A 130 -0.58 -7.06 24.57
C ALA A 130 -0.44 -6.82 26.07
N GLN A 131 -1.16 -5.83 26.62
CA GLN A 131 -1.19 -5.54 28.05
C GLN A 131 -1.84 -6.66 28.89
N ALA A 132 -2.84 -7.33 28.32
CA ALA A 132 -3.58 -8.39 29.00
C ALA A 132 -2.84 -9.74 29.02
N GLN A 133 -1.94 -9.99 28.06
CA GLN A 133 -1.30 -11.30 27.89
C GLN A 133 0.22 -11.15 27.69
N PRO A 134 1.02 -11.51 28.70
CA PRO A 134 2.47 -11.59 28.54
C PRO A 134 2.86 -12.51 27.37
N GLY A 135 3.75 -12.03 26.50
CA GLY A 135 4.21 -12.77 25.31
C GLY A 135 3.30 -12.62 24.07
N TRP A 136 2.14 -11.96 24.16
CA TRP A 136 1.38 -11.59 22.97
C TRP A 136 2.19 -10.60 22.11
N GLN A 137 2.20 -10.79 20.81
CA GLN A 137 2.94 -9.94 19.89
C GLN A 137 2.02 -9.48 18.76
N GLY A 138 2.11 -8.20 18.42
CA GLY A 138 1.37 -7.61 17.32
C GLY A 138 2.27 -6.89 16.32
N HIS A 139 1.87 -6.87 15.04
CA HIS A 139 2.60 -6.14 14.01
C HIS A 139 1.68 -5.50 13.00
N ILE A 140 1.92 -4.23 12.68
CA ILE A 140 1.16 -3.45 11.70
C ILE A 140 2.06 -3.18 10.50
N VAL A 141 1.63 -3.60 9.31
CA VAL A 141 2.33 -3.31 8.06
C VAL A 141 1.49 -2.34 7.23
N ASN A 142 2.03 -1.18 6.93
CA ASN A 142 1.41 -0.21 6.05
C ASN A 142 2.10 -0.22 4.68
N THR A 143 1.34 -0.47 3.61
CA THR A 143 1.87 -0.51 2.25
C THR A 143 1.97 0.90 1.67
N ALA A 144 3.17 1.47 1.69
CA ALA A 144 3.53 2.69 0.98
C ALA A 144 3.91 2.38 -0.49
N SER A 145 5.07 2.80 -0.91
CA SER A 145 5.70 2.60 -2.23
C SER A 145 7.09 3.23 -2.21
N MET A 146 7.94 2.91 -3.17
CA MET A 146 9.12 3.75 -3.48
C MET A 146 8.72 5.20 -3.80
N ALA A 147 7.50 5.44 -4.33
CA ALA A 147 6.90 6.76 -4.49
C ALA A 147 6.59 7.48 -3.16
N GLY A 148 6.79 6.85 -2.02
CA GLY A 148 6.79 7.46 -0.68
C GLY A 148 8.17 7.91 -0.22
N LEU A 149 9.22 7.58 -0.97
CA LEU A 149 10.61 7.92 -0.65
C LEU A 149 11.27 8.78 -1.74
N VAL A 150 10.72 8.78 -2.96
CA VAL A 150 11.15 9.61 -4.09
C VAL A 150 9.94 10.28 -4.76
N CYS A 151 10.16 11.45 -5.38
CA CYS A 151 9.12 12.24 -6.04
C CYS A 151 9.30 12.16 -7.57
N ALA A 152 8.93 11.02 -8.18
CA ALA A 152 8.95 10.89 -9.62
C ALA A 152 7.96 11.88 -10.28
N PRO A 153 8.35 12.56 -11.36
CA PRO A 153 7.44 13.47 -12.08
C PRO A 153 6.26 12.69 -12.70
N ASN A 154 5.18 13.40 -12.94
CA ASN A 154 3.95 12.85 -13.51
C ASN A 154 3.26 11.75 -12.66
N MET A 155 3.54 11.76 -11.36
CA MET A 155 2.94 10.85 -10.36
C MET A 155 2.01 11.57 -9.36
N GLY A 156 1.81 12.87 -9.53
CA GLY A 156 0.84 13.74 -8.84
C GLY A 156 0.48 13.36 -7.41
N VAL A 157 -0.81 13.19 -7.17
CA VAL A 157 -1.38 12.85 -5.85
C VAL A 157 -0.86 11.53 -5.28
N TYR A 158 -0.45 10.59 -6.12
CA TYR A 158 0.08 9.30 -5.66
C TYR A 158 1.35 9.46 -4.81
N ASN A 159 2.33 10.27 -5.29
CA ASN A 159 3.53 10.57 -4.49
C ASN A 159 3.18 11.15 -3.13
N VAL A 160 2.23 12.10 -3.09
CA VAL A 160 1.81 12.75 -1.84
C VAL A 160 1.24 11.73 -0.86
N THR A 161 0.32 10.87 -1.32
CA THR A 161 -0.28 9.86 -0.44
C THR A 161 0.73 8.85 0.08
N LYS A 162 1.68 8.43 -0.75
CA LYS A 162 2.67 7.43 -0.34
C LYS A 162 3.75 8.00 0.60
N HIS A 163 4.14 9.27 0.45
CA HIS A 163 4.95 9.98 1.44
C HIS A 163 4.21 10.12 2.77
N ALA A 164 2.92 10.45 2.74
CA ALA A 164 2.11 10.55 3.94
C ALA A 164 1.99 9.20 4.68
N VAL A 165 1.90 8.06 3.97
CA VAL A 165 1.89 6.72 4.58
C VAL A 165 3.24 6.40 5.23
N VAL A 166 4.37 6.79 4.62
CA VAL A 166 5.69 6.63 5.25
C VAL A 166 5.73 7.41 6.56
N ALA A 167 5.44 8.71 6.53
CA ALA A 167 5.45 9.56 7.71
C ALA A 167 4.49 9.08 8.82
N LEU A 168 3.27 8.63 8.42
CA LEU A 168 2.31 8.05 9.36
C LEU A 168 2.87 6.81 10.05
N THR A 169 3.56 5.95 9.29
CA THR A 169 4.09 4.69 9.84
C THR A 169 5.31 4.92 10.72
N GLU A 170 6.19 5.86 10.35
CA GLU A 170 7.31 6.29 11.19
C GLU A 170 6.81 6.84 12.52
N THR A 171 5.81 7.74 12.48
CA THR A 171 5.18 8.29 13.69
C THR A 171 4.55 7.16 14.53
N LEU A 172 3.77 6.27 13.90
CA LEU A 172 3.15 5.13 14.60
C LEU A 172 4.20 4.28 15.32
N GLN A 173 5.32 3.96 14.67
CA GLN A 173 6.37 3.16 15.30
C GLN A 173 6.98 3.88 16.51
N GLN A 174 7.23 5.19 16.42
CA GLN A 174 7.75 5.97 17.52
C GLN A 174 6.74 6.04 18.69
N ASP A 175 5.46 6.28 18.38
CA ASP A 175 4.40 6.32 19.41
C ASP A 175 4.22 4.95 20.09
N LEU A 176 4.28 3.84 19.34
CA LEU A 176 4.22 2.49 19.89
C LEU A 176 5.38 2.24 20.88
N CYS A 177 6.59 2.66 20.55
CA CYS A 177 7.75 2.54 21.43
C CYS A 177 7.59 3.28 22.76
N LEU A 178 6.72 4.29 22.84
CA LEU A 178 6.43 4.99 24.11
C LEU A 178 5.50 4.22 25.05
N VAL A 179 4.71 3.27 24.51
CA VAL A 179 3.61 2.65 25.26
C VAL A 179 3.69 1.13 25.34
N THR A 180 4.46 0.47 24.46
CA THR A 180 4.56 -1.00 24.41
C THR A 180 5.81 -1.48 23.67
N ASP A 181 6.36 -2.62 24.10
CA ASP A 181 7.39 -3.36 23.37
C ASP A 181 6.83 -4.54 22.55
N GLN A 182 5.52 -4.80 22.66
CA GLN A 182 4.87 -5.99 22.12
C GLN A 182 4.15 -5.73 20.81
N VAL A 183 3.88 -4.46 20.45
CA VAL A 183 3.26 -4.07 19.17
C VAL A 183 4.24 -3.21 18.39
N ARG A 184 4.46 -3.55 17.13
CA ARG A 184 5.41 -2.86 16.26
C ARG A 184 4.76 -2.49 14.92
N ALA A 185 5.40 -1.62 14.18
CA ALA A 185 4.97 -1.27 12.84
C ALA A 185 6.13 -1.38 11.84
N SER A 186 5.77 -1.64 10.58
CA SER A 186 6.69 -1.60 9.43
C SER A 186 6.03 -0.89 8.26
N VAL A 187 6.84 -0.25 7.43
CA VAL A 187 6.40 0.34 6.16
C VAL A 187 6.95 -0.48 4.99
N LEU A 188 6.04 -1.00 4.17
CA LEU A 188 6.38 -1.71 2.94
C LEU A 188 6.46 -0.69 1.78
N CYS A 189 7.62 -0.59 1.15
CA CYS A 189 7.90 0.31 0.05
C CYS A 189 8.22 -0.48 -1.24
N PRO A 190 7.19 -1.00 -1.95
CA PRO A 190 7.41 -1.72 -3.20
C PRO A 190 7.87 -0.79 -4.32
N TYR A 191 8.70 -1.33 -5.21
CA TYR A 191 8.96 -0.76 -6.54
C TYR A 191 7.96 -1.37 -7.54
N PHE A 192 8.32 -1.49 -8.82
CA PHE A 192 7.43 -2.07 -9.83
C PHE A 192 7.35 -3.59 -9.70
N VAL A 193 6.16 -4.06 -9.35
CA VAL A 193 5.82 -5.49 -9.18
C VAL A 193 4.55 -5.78 -9.97
N PRO A 194 4.49 -6.86 -10.75
CA PRO A 194 3.28 -7.23 -11.51
C PRO A 194 2.08 -7.47 -10.60
N THR A 195 1.19 -6.48 -10.54
CA THR A 195 -0.07 -6.51 -9.78
C THR A 195 -1.15 -5.77 -10.57
N GLY A 196 -2.38 -5.77 -10.09
CA GLY A 196 -3.48 -5.02 -10.71
C GLY A 196 -3.50 -3.52 -10.42
N ILE A 197 -2.44 -2.95 -9.82
CA ILE A 197 -2.42 -1.54 -9.39
C ILE A 197 -2.57 -0.55 -10.56
N SER A 198 -1.99 -0.85 -11.72
CA SER A 198 -2.13 0.00 -12.92
C SER A 198 -3.56 0.07 -13.48
N HIS A 199 -4.43 -0.86 -13.08
CA HIS A 199 -5.84 -0.91 -13.45
C HIS A 199 -6.78 -0.55 -12.30
N SER A 200 -6.30 0.12 -11.26
CA SER A 200 -7.08 0.46 -10.06
C SER A 200 -8.25 1.40 -10.33
N HIS A 201 -8.25 2.14 -11.45
CA HIS A 201 -9.36 3.00 -11.88
C HIS A 201 -10.70 2.27 -11.97
N ARG A 202 -10.72 0.94 -12.17
CA ARG A 202 -11.93 0.11 -12.14
C ARG A 202 -12.65 0.14 -10.78
N ASN A 203 -11.91 0.43 -9.71
CA ASN A 203 -12.42 0.48 -8.33
C ASN A 203 -12.87 1.88 -7.91
N ARG A 204 -12.80 2.87 -8.83
CA ARG A 204 -13.16 4.25 -8.52
C ARG A 204 -14.68 4.37 -8.37
N PRO A 205 -15.17 4.86 -7.22
CA PRO A 205 -16.60 5.04 -6.98
C PRO A 205 -17.25 5.94 -8.03
N PRO A 206 -18.50 5.68 -8.44
CA PRO A 206 -19.17 6.45 -9.48
C PRO A 206 -19.20 7.97 -9.21
N GLU A 207 -19.42 8.36 -7.95
CA GLU A 207 -19.49 9.76 -7.50
C GLU A 207 -18.14 10.49 -7.61
N LEU A 208 -17.04 9.76 -7.55
CA LEU A 208 -15.68 10.29 -7.67
C LEU A 208 -15.11 10.17 -9.10
N ARG A 209 -15.84 9.61 -10.07
CA ARG A 209 -15.37 9.52 -11.45
C ARG A 209 -15.17 10.90 -12.06
N SER A 210 -14.09 11.04 -12.84
CA SER A 210 -13.83 12.26 -13.61
C SER A 210 -14.95 12.52 -14.61
N GLN A 211 -15.40 13.77 -14.72
CA GLN A 211 -16.46 14.16 -15.66
C GLN A 211 -15.93 14.49 -17.07
N GLY A 212 -14.61 14.65 -17.21
CA GLY A 212 -13.95 14.99 -18.46
C GLY A 212 -13.13 13.84 -19.05
N LYS A 213 -12.58 14.07 -20.23
CA LYS A 213 -11.57 13.19 -20.83
C LYS A 213 -10.28 13.27 -20.02
N PRO A 214 -9.51 12.16 -19.91
CA PRO A 214 -8.18 12.20 -19.32
C PRO A 214 -7.28 13.21 -20.06
N THR A 215 -6.44 13.91 -19.30
CA THR A 215 -5.44 14.81 -19.90
C THR A 215 -4.32 14.01 -20.59
N PRO A 216 -3.54 14.61 -21.49
CA PRO A 216 -2.39 13.94 -22.07
C PRO A 216 -1.41 13.41 -21.01
N SER A 217 -1.19 14.16 -19.93
CA SER A 217 -0.31 13.73 -18.84
C SER A 217 -0.82 12.49 -18.11
N GLN A 218 -2.13 12.40 -17.89
CA GLN A 218 -2.78 11.24 -17.26
C GLN A 218 -2.69 9.99 -18.15
N LEU A 219 -2.89 10.13 -19.47
CA LEU A 219 -2.74 9.04 -20.43
C LEU A 219 -1.30 8.52 -20.47
N ILE A 220 -0.31 9.42 -20.50
CA ILE A 220 1.10 9.10 -20.47
C ILE A 220 1.45 8.37 -19.14
N ALA A 221 0.99 8.90 -18.00
CA ALA A 221 1.22 8.28 -16.71
C ALA A 221 0.64 6.86 -16.63
N GLN A 222 -0.57 6.67 -17.16
CA GLN A 222 -1.22 5.35 -17.23
C GLN A 222 -0.38 4.37 -18.07
N ALA A 223 0.02 4.75 -19.28
CA ALA A 223 0.83 3.90 -20.17
C ALA A 223 2.20 3.57 -19.55
N MET A 224 2.86 4.55 -18.90
CA MET A 224 4.13 4.33 -18.22
C MET A 224 3.97 3.38 -17.03
N SER A 225 2.91 3.54 -16.24
CA SER A 225 2.60 2.66 -15.10
C SER A 225 2.35 1.24 -15.55
N GLU A 226 1.52 1.01 -16.56
CA GLU A 226 1.24 -0.31 -17.11
C GLU A 226 2.51 -1.01 -17.59
N LYS A 227 3.34 -0.29 -18.36
CA LYS A 227 4.61 -0.81 -18.85
C LYS A 227 5.57 -1.16 -17.70
N ALA A 228 5.71 -0.27 -16.73
CA ALA A 228 6.63 -0.46 -15.62
C ALA A 228 6.18 -1.63 -14.70
N VAL A 229 4.90 -1.69 -14.37
CA VAL A 229 4.32 -2.75 -13.53
C VAL A 229 4.40 -4.10 -14.24
N SER A 230 4.02 -4.19 -15.51
CA SER A 230 4.04 -5.46 -16.27
C SER A 230 5.46 -5.99 -16.51
N SER A 231 6.47 -5.13 -16.53
CA SER A 231 7.88 -5.52 -16.73
C SER A 231 8.62 -5.89 -15.44
N GLY A 232 7.97 -5.79 -14.28
CA GLY A 232 8.54 -6.16 -12.99
C GLY A 232 8.94 -7.64 -12.95
N LYS A 233 10.11 -7.93 -12.36
CA LYS A 233 10.65 -9.30 -12.27
C LYS A 233 10.40 -9.95 -10.90
N VAL A 234 10.19 -9.15 -9.88
CA VAL A 234 9.86 -9.62 -8.53
C VAL A 234 8.37 -9.91 -8.48
N SER A 235 7.97 -11.08 -8.01
CA SER A 235 6.57 -11.46 -7.90
C SER A 235 5.90 -10.89 -6.65
N ALA A 236 4.57 -10.82 -6.64
CA ALA A 236 3.80 -10.45 -5.44
C ALA A 236 4.04 -11.46 -4.29
N SER A 237 4.26 -12.73 -4.62
CA SER A 237 4.59 -13.78 -3.65
C SER A 237 5.96 -13.55 -3.00
N ASP A 238 6.98 -13.14 -3.78
CA ASP A 238 8.30 -12.82 -3.23
C ASP A 238 8.23 -11.62 -2.28
N VAL A 239 7.44 -10.59 -2.63
CA VAL A 239 7.21 -9.43 -1.75
C VAL A 239 6.52 -9.85 -0.46
N ALA A 240 5.52 -10.73 -0.54
CA ALA A 240 4.84 -11.24 0.63
C ALA A 240 5.80 -12.05 1.52
N ALA A 241 6.63 -12.93 0.95
CA ALA A 241 7.63 -13.69 1.68
C ALA A 241 8.65 -12.78 2.39
N ALA A 242 9.16 -11.78 1.68
CA ALA A 242 10.08 -10.78 2.25
C ALA A 242 9.41 -9.97 3.37
N THR A 243 8.11 -9.67 3.25
CA THR A 243 7.36 -8.95 4.28
C THR A 243 7.20 -9.78 5.56
N PHE A 244 6.86 -11.05 5.45
CA PHE A 244 6.79 -11.93 6.63
C PHE A 244 8.15 -12.12 7.29
N ALA A 245 9.22 -12.29 6.52
CA ALA A 245 10.58 -12.36 7.05
C ALA A 245 11.00 -11.07 7.78
N ALA A 246 10.61 -9.91 7.24
CA ALA A 246 10.86 -8.62 7.87
C ALA A 246 10.07 -8.43 9.18
N ILE A 247 8.82 -8.92 9.25
CA ILE A 247 8.03 -8.95 10.50
C ILE A 247 8.75 -9.79 11.57
N GLU A 248 9.21 -10.98 11.20
CA GLU A 248 9.96 -11.88 12.11
C GLU A 248 11.27 -11.24 12.58
N ALA A 249 11.97 -10.53 11.69
CA ALA A 249 13.19 -9.78 11.99
C ALA A 249 12.95 -8.42 12.66
N GLN A 250 11.69 -8.00 12.86
CA GLN A 250 11.30 -6.69 13.39
C GLN A 250 11.87 -5.51 12.59
N GLN A 251 12.03 -5.68 11.27
CA GLN A 251 12.56 -4.68 10.37
C GLN A 251 11.49 -3.64 10.03
N PHE A 252 11.81 -2.35 10.17
CA PHE A 252 10.86 -1.26 9.93
C PHE A 252 10.63 -0.97 8.43
N TYR A 253 11.71 -0.67 7.68
CA TYR A 253 11.59 -0.41 6.24
C TYR A 253 11.72 -1.72 5.45
N ILE A 254 10.68 -2.07 4.68
CA ILE A 254 10.63 -3.29 3.86
C ILE A 254 10.68 -2.90 2.39
N TYR A 255 11.68 -3.35 1.67
CA TYR A 255 11.87 -3.04 0.26
C TYR A 255 11.71 -4.29 -0.61
N SER A 256 10.89 -4.20 -1.66
CA SER A 256 10.80 -5.25 -2.68
C SER A 256 12.07 -5.34 -3.56
N HIS A 257 12.81 -4.22 -3.65
CA HIS A 257 14.02 -4.08 -4.45
C HIS A 257 15.11 -3.37 -3.64
N PRO A 258 15.79 -4.06 -2.71
CA PRO A 258 16.76 -3.44 -1.80
C PRO A 258 17.96 -2.81 -2.53
N ASN A 259 18.25 -3.24 -3.77
CA ASN A 259 19.33 -2.69 -4.60
C ASN A 259 18.93 -1.43 -5.40
N ALA A 260 17.66 -0.97 -5.30
CA ALA A 260 17.13 0.17 -6.05
C ALA A 260 16.99 1.45 -5.20
N LEU A 261 17.84 1.64 -4.20
CA LEU A 261 17.75 2.74 -3.24
C LEU A 261 18.56 3.99 -3.61
N ALA A 262 19.37 3.95 -4.67
CA ALA A 262 20.19 5.10 -5.08
C ALA A 262 19.39 6.40 -5.30
N PRO A 263 18.18 6.40 -5.90
CA PRO A 263 17.37 7.62 -6.01
C PRO A 263 16.90 8.15 -4.64
N VAL A 264 16.67 7.27 -3.66
CA VAL A 264 16.32 7.67 -2.29
C VAL A 264 17.50 8.38 -1.65
N GLN A 265 18.69 7.79 -1.73
CA GLN A 265 19.91 8.41 -1.22
C GLN A 265 20.13 9.79 -1.85
N THR A 266 20.05 9.91 -3.18
CA THR A 266 20.22 11.19 -3.89
C THR A 266 19.24 12.25 -3.35
N ARG A 267 17.94 11.88 -3.19
CA ARG A 267 16.94 12.81 -2.65
C ARG A 267 17.27 13.24 -1.20
N MET A 268 17.68 12.31 -0.35
CA MET A 268 18.03 12.64 1.04
C MET A 268 19.27 13.55 1.11
N GLU A 269 20.26 13.32 0.26
CA GLU A 269 21.42 14.20 0.13
C GLU A 269 21.02 15.59 -0.39
N ASP A 270 20.12 15.71 -1.35
CA ASP A 270 19.62 17.01 -1.82
C ASP A 270 18.97 17.79 -0.69
N VAL A 271 18.16 17.14 0.16
CA VAL A 271 17.54 17.75 1.34
C VAL A 271 18.60 18.19 2.36
N LEU A 272 19.52 17.31 2.75
CA LEU A 272 20.53 17.58 3.76
C LEU A 272 21.50 18.69 3.33
N MET A 273 21.83 18.76 2.06
CA MET A 273 22.75 19.73 1.49
C MET A 273 22.07 21.00 0.96
N SER A 274 20.74 21.12 1.15
CA SER A 274 19.92 22.23 0.64
C SER A 274 20.09 22.45 -0.86
N ARG A 275 20.22 21.37 -1.64
CA ARG A 275 20.33 21.40 -3.10
C ARG A 275 18.95 21.42 -3.75
N ASN A 276 18.86 21.91 -4.99
CA ASN A 276 17.68 21.70 -5.82
C ASN A 276 17.48 20.21 -6.08
N PRO A 277 16.22 19.75 -6.23
CA PRO A 277 15.94 18.36 -6.56
C PRO A 277 16.70 17.89 -7.82
N SER A 278 17.44 16.81 -7.70
CA SER A 278 18.18 16.20 -8.82
C SER A 278 17.24 15.71 -9.91
N ASP A 279 17.67 15.81 -11.17
CA ASP A 279 16.89 15.27 -12.31
C ASP A 279 16.79 13.73 -12.17
N PRO A 280 15.57 13.17 -12.03
CA PRO A 280 15.38 11.72 -11.89
C PRO A 280 15.76 10.94 -13.16
N PHE A 281 15.96 11.63 -14.28
CA PHE A 281 16.36 11.05 -15.57
C PHE A 281 17.83 11.24 -15.91
N LYS A 282 18.67 11.71 -14.98
CA LYS A 282 20.10 11.97 -15.26
C LYS A 282 20.83 10.78 -15.86
N ASP A 283 20.51 9.55 -15.42
CA ASP A 283 21.12 8.31 -15.87
C ASP A 283 20.42 7.70 -17.11
N ARG A 284 19.27 8.27 -17.52
CA ARG A 284 18.46 7.86 -18.67
C ARG A 284 17.82 9.08 -19.33
N PRO A 285 18.63 10.01 -19.86
CA PRO A 285 18.16 11.30 -20.38
C PRO A 285 17.15 11.16 -21.52
N GLU A 286 17.21 10.09 -22.30
CA GLU A 286 16.29 9.78 -23.38
C GLU A 286 14.85 9.60 -22.88
N ILE A 287 14.65 9.06 -21.67
CA ILE A 287 13.30 8.92 -21.05
C ILE A 287 12.75 10.30 -20.71
N GLY A 288 13.56 11.16 -20.09
CA GLY A 288 13.19 12.53 -19.76
C GLY A 288 12.88 13.38 -21.00
N GLN A 289 13.68 13.23 -22.07
CA GLN A 289 13.46 13.92 -23.35
C GLN A 289 12.12 13.51 -23.99
N ARG A 290 11.84 12.21 -24.07
CA ARG A 290 10.57 11.69 -24.61
C ARG A 290 9.37 12.18 -23.80
N LEU A 291 9.47 12.16 -22.47
CA LEU A 291 8.40 12.64 -21.60
C LEU A 291 8.16 14.15 -21.80
N ARG A 292 9.22 14.94 -21.88
CA ARG A 292 9.12 16.39 -22.15
C ARG A 292 8.49 16.65 -23.52
N ALA A 293 8.93 15.98 -24.58
CA ALA A 293 8.36 16.14 -25.92
C ALA A 293 6.86 15.78 -25.94
N ALA A 294 6.49 14.64 -25.35
CA ALA A 294 5.09 14.21 -25.28
C ALA A 294 4.19 15.19 -24.51
N LEU A 295 4.68 15.75 -23.38
CA LEU A 295 3.91 16.68 -22.56
C LEU A 295 3.84 18.09 -23.14
N ARG A 296 4.83 18.52 -23.95
CA ARG A 296 4.83 19.83 -24.64
C ARG A 296 4.09 19.82 -25.97
N GLY A 297 3.70 18.63 -26.46
CA GLY A 297 3.09 18.47 -27.76
C GLY A 297 4.10 18.60 -28.92
N ASP A 298 5.40 18.48 -28.61
CA ASP A 298 6.45 18.50 -29.63
C ASP A 298 6.41 17.15 -30.34
N THR A 299 6.10 17.17 -31.66
CA THR A 299 6.18 15.96 -32.47
C THR A 299 7.65 15.54 -32.54
N PRO A 300 8.01 14.28 -32.24
CA PRO A 300 9.38 13.83 -32.44
C PRO A 300 9.73 13.97 -33.92
N ALA A 301 10.82 14.70 -34.23
CA ALA A 301 11.38 14.81 -35.56
C ALA A 301 11.86 13.43 -36.06
#